data_aea7b1c75b2487889061f67d608d0b34
#
_entry.id   aea7b1c75b2487889061f67d608d0b34
#
_cell.length_a   1.000
_cell.length_b   1.000
_cell.length_c   1.000
_cell.angle_alpha   90.00
_cell.angle_beta   90.00
_cell.angle_gamma   90.00
#
_symmetry.space_group_name_H-M   'P 1'
#
loop_
_entity.id
_entity.type
_entity.pdbx_description
1 polymer ?
#
loop_
_entity_poly.entity_id
_entity_poly.type
_entity_poly.pdbx_seq_one_letter_code
_entity_poly.pdbx_strand_id
1 'polypeptide(L)'
;SIASSGAVTIAATSVENSMLAGSIADSKLNTISTANKIDLAALDIDGGTDIGEALVDADLFIVDNGAGGTNRKVAASRLVTYIDANSSAASTGKAIAMAIVFG
;
A
#
# COMPACT_ATOMS: atom_id res chain seq x y z
N SER A 1 -2.63 -8.17 -40.55
CA SER A 1 -3.13 -7.54 -41.77
C SER A 1 -3.55 -6.09 -41.46
N ILE A 2 -3.51 -5.29 -42.50
CA ILE A 2 -3.93 -3.89 -42.42
C ILE A 2 -5.33 -3.78 -43.02
N ALA A 3 -6.29 -3.30 -42.21
CA ALA A 3 -7.64 -3.06 -42.69
C ALA A 3 -7.69 -1.86 -43.63
N SER A 4 -8.73 -1.74 -44.45
CA SER A 4 -8.95 -0.62 -45.39
C SER A 4 -9.02 0.74 -44.69
N SER A 5 -9.38 0.75 -43.38
CA SER A 5 -9.37 1.95 -42.52
C SER A 5 -7.96 2.34 -42.04
N GLY A 6 -6.91 1.58 -42.35
CA GLY A 6 -5.56 1.76 -41.83
C GLY A 6 -5.31 1.11 -40.45
N ALA A 7 -6.30 0.45 -39.87
CA ALA A 7 -6.15 -0.24 -38.58
C ALA A 7 -5.31 -1.51 -38.75
N VAL A 8 -4.37 -1.75 -37.85
CA VAL A 8 -3.58 -2.98 -37.77
C VAL A 8 -4.12 -3.83 -36.64
N THR A 9 -4.52 -5.06 -36.96
CA THR A 9 -4.97 -6.02 -35.96
C THR A 9 -3.83 -7.00 -35.64
N ILE A 10 -3.46 -7.06 -34.35
CA ILE A 10 -2.47 -8.01 -33.85
C ILE A 10 -3.23 -9.14 -33.17
N ALA A 11 -2.95 -10.39 -33.56
CA ALA A 11 -3.60 -11.54 -32.92
C ALA A 11 -3.25 -11.62 -31.44
N ALA A 12 -4.15 -12.18 -30.65
CA ALA A 12 -3.90 -12.41 -29.22
C ALA A 12 -2.61 -13.22 -29.04
N THR A 13 -1.84 -12.89 -28.02
CA THR A 13 -0.54 -13.52 -27.68
C THR A 13 0.58 -13.32 -28.72
N SER A 14 0.37 -12.48 -29.73
CA SER A 14 1.38 -12.23 -30.79
C SER A 14 2.43 -11.19 -30.41
N VAL A 15 2.21 -10.42 -29.33
CA VAL A 15 3.20 -9.46 -28.81
C VAL A 15 3.92 -10.11 -27.63
N GLU A 16 5.19 -10.38 -27.81
CA GLU A 16 6.06 -10.97 -26.77
C GLU A 16 6.83 -9.89 -26.02
N ASN A 17 7.35 -10.24 -24.84
CA ASN A 17 8.12 -9.31 -24.01
C ASN A 17 9.30 -8.69 -24.77
N SER A 18 9.96 -9.49 -25.64
CA SER A 18 11.07 -9.03 -26.47
C SER A 18 10.68 -7.96 -27.48
N MET A 19 9.40 -7.84 -27.80
CA MET A 19 8.87 -6.85 -28.76
C MET A 19 8.54 -5.52 -28.08
N LEU A 20 8.57 -5.47 -26.74
CA LEU A 20 8.33 -4.26 -25.97
C LEU A 20 9.68 -3.62 -25.62
N ALA A 21 9.90 -2.41 -26.08
CA ALA A 21 11.17 -1.71 -25.87
C ALA A 21 11.39 -1.23 -24.42
N GLY A 22 10.44 -1.46 -23.52
CA GLY A 22 10.45 -0.89 -22.20
C GLY A 22 9.98 0.57 -22.19
N SER A 23 10.14 1.25 -21.06
CA SER A 23 9.74 2.65 -20.93
C SER A 23 8.32 2.95 -21.44
N ILE A 24 7.39 2.04 -21.19
CA ILE A 24 5.98 2.26 -21.53
C ILE A 24 5.46 3.36 -20.63
N ALA A 25 5.01 4.46 -21.21
CA ALA A 25 4.45 5.57 -20.44
C ALA A 25 3.21 5.11 -19.66
N ASP A 26 3.09 5.54 -18.41
CA ASP A 26 1.96 5.18 -17.55
C ASP A 26 0.61 5.60 -18.14
N SER A 27 0.58 6.67 -18.94
CA SER A 27 -0.62 7.08 -19.70
C SER A 27 -1.14 6.01 -20.66
N LYS A 28 -0.32 5.00 -20.99
CA LYS A 28 -0.69 3.86 -21.83
C LYS A 28 -1.22 2.68 -21.02
N LEU A 29 -1.09 2.76 -19.71
CA LEU A 29 -1.54 1.71 -18.82
C LEU A 29 -2.87 2.12 -18.17
N ASN A 30 -3.81 1.19 -18.14
CA ASN A 30 -5.02 1.39 -17.36
C ASN A 30 -4.73 1.13 -15.89
N THR A 31 -5.60 1.61 -14.99
CA THR A 31 -5.49 1.31 -13.56
C THR A 31 -5.45 -0.20 -13.33
N ILE A 32 -4.41 -0.66 -12.63
CA ILE A 32 -4.30 -2.07 -12.26
C ILE A 32 -5.20 -2.29 -11.04
N SER A 33 -6.37 -2.90 -11.25
CA SER A 33 -7.37 -3.16 -10.20
C SER A 33 -7.50 -4.64 -9.86
N THR A 34 -6.86 -5.51 -10.61
CA THR A 34 -6.89 -6.96 -10.37
C THR A 34 -5.82 -7.34 -9.35
N ALA A 35 -6.20 -8.14 -8.35
CA ALA A 35 -5.28 -8.64 -7.34
C ALA A 35 -4.16 -9.50 -7.96
N ASN A 36 -3.05 -9.62 -7.26
CA ASN A 36 -1.90 -10.45 -7.62
C ASN A 36 -1.19 -10.03 -8.93
N LYS A 37 -1.28 -8.76 -9.32
CA LYS A 37 -0.59 -8.23 -10.51
C LYS A 37 0.72 -7.53 -10.21
N ILE A 38 0.92 -7.10 -8.96
CA ILE A 38 2.16 -6.48 -8.50
C ILE A 38 2.60 -7.21 -7.25
N ASP A 39 3.81 -7.76 -7.29
CA ASP A 39 4.43 -8.35 -6.11
C ASP A 39 4.83 -7.24 -5.13
N LEU A 40 4.60 -7.44 -3.85
CA LEU A 40 4.99 -6.48 -2.81
C LEU A 40 6.51 -6.19 -2.87
N ALA A 41 7.32 -7.20 -3.16
CA ALA A 41 8.77 -7.06 -3.30
C ALA A 41 9.17 -6.20 -4.52
N ALA A 42 8.27 -5.96 -5.46
CA ALA A 42 8.52 -5.12 -6.62
C ALA A 42 8.34 -3.63 -6.33
N LEU A 43 7.83 -3.28 -5.15
CA LEU A 43 7.65 -1.87 -4.75
C LEU A 43 8.97 -1.32 -4.19
N ASP A 44 9.50 -0.28 -4.82
CA ASP A 44 10.73 0.40 -4.38
C ASP A 44 10.40 1.39 -3.27
N ILE A 45 10.23 0.87 -2.05
CA ILE A 45 9.90 1.70 -0.88
C ILE A 45 11.11 2.54 -0.46
N ASP A 46 12.30 1.94 -0.50
CA ASP A 46 13.55 2.62 -0.12
C ASP A 46 13.88 3.79 -1.05
N GLY A 47 13.54 3.68 -2.33
CA GLY A 47 13.70 4.75 -3.31
C GLY A 47 12.61 5.81 -3.26
N GLY A 48 11.61 5.67 -2.40
CA GLY A 48 10.55 6.66 -2.23
C GLY A 48 11.04 7.93 -1.54
N THR A 49 10.35 9.03 -1.78
CA THR A 49 10.63 10.30 -1.07
C THR A 49 10.15 10.19 0.38
N ASP A 50 11.02 10.57 1.32
CA ASP A 50 10.65 10.63 2.72
C ASP A 50 9.49 11.59 2.96
N ILE A 51 8.62 11.27 3.93
CA ILE A 51 7.49 12.12 4.31
C ILE A 51 7.94 13.53 4.76
N GLY A 52 9.15 13.65 5.35
CA GLY A 52 9.74 14.93 5.72
C GLY A 52 9.12 15.63 6.92
N GLU A 53 8.15 15.01 7.57
CA GLU A 53 7.46 15.59 8.73
C GLU A 53 6.98 14.48 9.67
N ALA A 54 6.51 14.86 10.85
CA ALA A 54 5.96 13.89 11.81
C ALA A 54 4.64 13.32 11.28
N LEU A 55 4.38 12.05 11.65
CA LEU A 55 3.08 11.44 11.37
C LEU A 55 1.96 12.17 12.08
N VAL A 56 0.82 12.26 11.42
CA VAL A 56 -0.42 12.77 11.98
C VAL A 56 -1.52 11.71 11.89
N ASP A 57 -2.59 11.89 12.65
CA ASP A 57 -3.68 10.91 12.76
C ASP A 57 -4.31 10.52 11.42
N ALA A 58 -4.33 11.43 10.45
CA ALA A 58 -4.92 11.21 9.14
C ALA A 58 -4.00 10.50 8.14
N ASP A 59 -2.72 10.33 8.47
CA ASP A 59 -1.79 9.62 7.59
C ASP A 59 -2.21 8.17 7.40
N LEU A 60 -2.00 7.65 6.19
CA LEU A 60 -2.54 6.37 5.79
C LEU A 60 -1.45 5.33 5.55
N PHE A 61 -1.71 4.12 6.00
CA PHE A 61 -0.91 2.93 5.75
C PHE A 61 -1.72 1.91 4.97
N ILE A 62 -1.05 1.00 4.29
CA ILE A 62 -1.69 -0.13 3.62
C ILE A 62 -1.60 -1.35 4.53
N VAL A 63 -2.71 -2.05 4.74
CA VAL A 63 -2.74 -3.31 5.49
C VAL A 63 -3.45 -4.38 4.67
N ASP A 64 -3.03 -5.63 4.83
CA ASP A 64 -3.83 -6.78 4.42
C ASP A 64 -4.82 -7.07 5.56
N ASN A 65 -6.11 -6.93 5.29
CA ASN A 65 -7.15 -7.05 6.29
C ASN A 65 -7.50 -8.51 6.57
N GLY A 66 -6.65 -9.15 7.38
CA GLY A 66 -6.80 -10.54 7.77
C GLY A 66 -6.20 -11.54 6.77
N ALA A 67 -5.99 -12.76 7.21
CA ALA A 67 -5.44 -13.82 6.37
C ALA A 67 -6.35 -14.09 5.17
N GLY A 68 -5.82 -13.91 3.96
CA GLY A 68 -6.61 -14.00 2.73
C GLY A 68 -7.56 -12.85 2.52
N GLY A 69 -7.40 -11.76 3.26
CA GLY A 69 -8.22 -10.57 3.16
C GLY A 69 -7.88 -9.69 1.97
N THR A 70 -8.49 -8.52 1.94
CA THR A 70 -8.28 -7.51 0.90
C THR A 70 -7.39 -6.40 1.46
N ASN A 71 -6.48 -5.89 0.66
CA ASN A 71 -5.68 -4.73 1.05
C ASN A 71 -6.57 -3.52 1.30
N ARG A 72 -6.33 -2.86 2.43
CA ARG A 72 -7.10 -1.69 2.87
C ARG A 72 -6.16 -0.58 3.30
N LYS A 73 -6.64 0.64 3.23
CA LYS A 73 -5.96 1.77 3.88
C LYS A 73 -6.38 1.82 5.35
N VAL A 74 -5.45 2.22 6.22
CA VAL A 74 -5.72 2.45 7.63
C VAL A 74 -5.08 3.76 8.06
N ALA A 75 -5.80 4.57 8.83
CA ALA A 75 -5.27 5.79 9.39
C ALA A 75 -4.35 5.50 10.58
N ALA A 76 -3.33 6.33 10.77
CA ALA A 76 -2.38 6.21 11.89
C ALA A 76 -3.11 6.19 13.25
N SER A 77 -4.19 6.95 13.40
CA SER A 77 -5.01 6.96 14.62
C SER A 77 -5.56 5.58 15.00
N ARG A 78 -5.89 4.73 14.01
CA ARG A 78 -6.36 3.37 14.28
C ARG A 78 -5.24 2.47 14.80
N LEU A 79 -4.02 2.69 14.33
CA LEU A 79 -2.85 1.96 14.82
C LEU A 79 -2.57 2.32 16.30
N VAL A 80 -2.67 3.59 16.65
CA VAL A 80 -2.53 4.06 18.04
C VAL A 80 -3.58 3.40 18.92
N THR A 81 -4.84 3.38 18.49
CA THR A 81 -5.93 2.72 19.22
C THR A 81 -5.64 1.23 19.47
N TYR A 82 -5.14 0.53 18.46
CA TYR A 82 -4.77 -0.87 18.60
C TYR A 82 -3.62 -1.07 19.58
N ILE A 83 -2.58 -0.24 19.52
CA ILE A 83 -1.43 -0.30 20.41
C ILE A 83 -1.87 -0.06 21.85
N ASP A 84 -2.69 0.97 22.09
CA ASP A 84 -3.20 1.30 23.41
C ASP A 84 -4.04 0.15 24.00
N ALA A 85 -4.88 -0.47 23.18
CA ALA A 85 -5.73 -1.58 23.62
C ALA A 85 -4.93 -2.86 23.93
N ASN A 86 -3.78 -3.07 23.28
CA ASN A 86 -2.97 -4.28 23.41
C ASN A 86 -1.66 -4.07 24.16
N SER A 87 -1.40 -2.86 24.63
CA SER A 87 -0.22 -2.57 25.43
C SER A 87 -0.42 -3.09 26.87
N SER A 88 0.60 -3.76 27.41
CA SER A 88 0.63 -4.17 28.81
C SER A 88 1.14 -3.06 29.74
N ALA A 89 1.64 -1.96 29.18
CA ALA A 89 2.10 -0.83 29.98
C ALA A 89 0.92 -0.07 30.57
N ALA A 90 1.03 0.33 31.85
CA ALA A 90 0.02 1.18 32.47
C ALA A 90 0.03 2.59 31.86
N SER A 91 -1.14 3.19 31.68
CA SER A 91 -1.22 4.59 31.30
C SER A 91 -0.57 5.48 32.38
N THR A 92 -0.12 6.66 31.98
CA THR A 92 0.50 7.62 32.92
C THR A 92 -0.40 7.91 34.12
N GLY A 93 -1.70 8.14 33.89
CA GLY A 93 -2.64 8.39 35.00
C GLY A 93 -2.79 7.21 35.94
N LYS A 94 -2.85 6.00 35.39
CA LYS A 94 -2.91 4.77 36.19
C LYS A 94 -1.63 4.56 36.99
N ALA A 95 -0.47 4.79 36.38
CA ALA A 95 0.82 4.68 37.07
C ALA A 95 0.97 5.68 38.21
N ILE A 96 0.52 6.92 38.03
CA ILE A 96 0.50 7.96 39.08
C ILE A 96 -0.44 7.56 40.18
N ALA A 97 -1.65 7.09 39.90
CA ALA A 97 -2.61 6.65 40.91
C ALA A 97 -2.06 5.50 41.75
N MET A 98 -1.41 4.52 41.13
CA MET A 98 -0.77 3.42 41.85
C MET A 98 0.38 3.89 42.73
N ALA A 99 1.21 4.83 42.25
CA ALA A 99 2.29 5.40 43.05
C ALA A 99 1.78 6.16 44.26
N ILE A 100 0.66 6.88 44.18
CA ILE A 100 0.03 7.58 45.30
C ILE A 100 -0.50 6.58 46.32
N VAL A 101 -1.10 5.47 45.87
CA VAL A 101 -1.68 4.46 46.77
C VAL A 101 -0.61 3.64 47.47
N PHE A 102 0.48 3.30 46.81
CA PHE A 102 1.50 2.37 47.29
C PHE A 102 2.84 3.03 47.63
N GLY A 103 3.00 4.24 47.22
CA GLY A 103 4.27 4.94 47.34
C GLY A 103 4.38 5.92 48.44
#